data_7b5303a77ef294cbf0828f80fa5bdd03
#
_entry.id   7b5303a77ef294cbf0828f80fa5bdd03
#
_cell.length_a   1.000
_cell.length_b   1.000
_cell.length_c   1.000
_cell.angle_alpha   90.00
_cell.angle_beta   90.00
_cell.angle_gamma   90.00
#
_symmetry.space_group_name_H-M   'P 1'
#
loop_
_entity.id
_entity.type
_entity.pdbx_description
1 polymer ?
#
loop_
_entity_poly.entity_id
_entity_poly.type
_entity_poly.pdbx_seq_one_letter_code
_entity_poly.pdbx_strand_id
1 'polypeptide(L)'
;MKLTKIMSFTAVISAAIPMVHADITVGVVTSSSGPVAMVGIPQRNTIALLPKKIGTENVRYISLDDGSDPTATVKAMNKLIKENNVDAIIGPSGSPNAMAALGIIAKAGVPLLAPVGTSGVVVPMDAQRKWVFKTTQNDDLIARALVQDMVKRKIKTLGFIGTADPYGENWSRVISTLAAKNGISVTVKESFQRQDTSLTGQALKLVAKKPQAILIAAPGSSAVTPQVALYDRGYRGQVYQTHGAALDQFLKLGGKKVENTILAASLMLVINEVPNNHPSKQIAQKYINDYKALYGVVPATFGANVYDAGLLLNKAVPIALKQAKPGTAQFRQALRTALEQTKELPATQGVYTMTAMDHSGFDQRGRVMITVKNGQWKLLK
;
A
#
# COMPACT_ATOMS: atom_id res chain seq x y z
N MET A 1 28.96 -22.23 83.46
CA MET A 1 29.26 -22.30 82.02
C MET A 1 27.94 -22.22 81.23
N LYS A 2 27.66 -21.03 80.64
CA LYS A 2 26.45 -20.85 79.84
C LYS A 2 26.89 -20.76 78.34
N LEU A 3 26.51 -21.76 77.57
CA LEU A 3 26.72 -21.73 76.10
C LEU A 3 25.64 -20.89 75.45
N THR A 4 26.08 -19.81 74.76
CA THR A 4 25.26 -18.95 73.93
C THR A 4 25.24 -19.54 72.52
N LYS A 5 24.07 -19.94 72.03
CA LYS A 5 23.86 -20.40 70.64
C LYS A 5 23.75 -19.13 69.77
N ILE A 6 24.67 -18.98 68.85
CA ILE A 6 24.59 -17.97 67.78
C ILE A 6 23.74 -18.59 66.60
N MET A 7 22.58 -17.98 66.32
CA MET A 7 21.73 -18.34 65.19
C MET A 7 22.13 -17.44 64.02
N SER A 8 22.79 -18.03 63.00
CA SER A 8 23.11 -17.32 61.74
C SER A 8 21.86 -17.27 60.88
N PHE A 9 21.38 -16.07 60.59
CA PHE A 9 20.28 -15.81 59.65
C PHE A 9 20.88 -15.60 58.25
N THR A 10 20.74 -16.59 57.38
CA THR A 10 21.14 -16.48 55.99
C THR A 10 20.01 -15.76 55.21
N ALA A 11 20.21 -14.48 54.89
CA ALA A 11 19.32 -13.72 54.06
C ALA A 11 19.50 -14.16 52.58
N VAL A 12 18.52 -14.83 52.01
CA VAL A 12 18.48 -15.11 50.57
C VAL A 12 18.04 -13.83 49.87
N ILE A 13 19.00 -13.12 49.26
CA ILE A 13 18.71 -12.00 48.36
C ILE A 13 18.24 -12.58 47.02
N SER A 14 16.94 -12.60 46.78
CA SER A 14 16.36 -12.86 45.46
C SER A 14 16.71 -11.69 44.52
N ALA A 15 17.77 -11.84 43.76
CA ALA A 15 18.06 -10.92 42.66
C ALA A 15 16.94 -11.02 41.61
N ALA A 16 16.05 -10.02 41.59
CA ALA A 16 15.11 -9.83 40.47
C ALA A 16 15.95 -9.53 39.24
N ILE A 17 16.13 -10.54 38.36
CA ILE A 17 16.71 -10.35 37.03
C ILE A 17 15.76 -9.41 36.28
N PRO A 18 16.20 -8.21 35.84
CA PRO A 18 15.35 -7.38 35.03
C PRO A 18 14.99 -8.17 33.78
N MET A 19 13.70 -8.42 33.54
CA MET A 19 13.25 -8.90 32.24
C MET A 19 13.66 -7.85 31.21
N VAL A 20 14.69 -8.15 30.45
CA VAL A 20 15.04 -7.38 29.25
C VAL A 20 13.89 -7.61 28.27
N HIS A 21 12.96 -6.66 28.23
CA HIS A 21 11.95 -6.63 27.17
C HIS A 21 12.71 -6.42 25.85
N ALA A 22 12.63 -7.39 24.96
CA ALA A 22 13.21 -7.27 23.63
C ALA A 22 12.29 -6.39 22.82
N ASP A 23 12.71 -5.14 22.52
CA ASP A 23 11.96 -4.22 21.67
C ASP A 23 11.67 -4.86 20.31
N ILE A 24 10.44 -4.69 19.84
CA ILE A 24 10.08 -5.05 18.46
C ILE A 24 10.70 -4.00 17.53
N THR A 25 11.49 -4.43 16.59
CA THR A 25 12.13 -3.51 15.63
C THR A 25 11.48 -3.65 14.26
N VAL A 26 10.89 -2.56 13.75
CA VAL A 26 10.23 -2.50 12.44
C VAL A 26 11.01 -1.57 11.53
N GLY A 27 11.50 -2.10 10.41
CA GLY A 27 12.07 -1.29 9.34
C GLY A 27 10.96 -0.62 8.52
N VAL A 28 11.19 0.61 8.07
CA VAL A 28 10.28 1.30 7.15
C VAL A 28 11.08 1.85 5.98
N VAL A 29 10.77 1.38 4.76
CA VAL A 29 11.40 1.90 3.54
C VAL A 29 10.35 2.65 2.75
N THR A 30 10.60 3.92 2.44
CA THR A 30 9.68 4.75 1.66
C THR A 30 10.42 5.48 0.56
N SER A 31 9.74 5.74 -0.56
CA SER A 31 10.25 6.60 -1.62
C SER A 31 9.87 8.06 -1.32
N SER A 32 10.49 8.66 -0.28
CA SER A 32 10.18 10.04 0.14
C SER A 32 10.82 11.09 -0.77
N SER A 33 11.68 10.67 -1.69
CA SER A 33 12.28 11.45 -2.75
C SER A 33 12.16 10.73 -4.11
N GLY A 34 12.47 11.42 -5.21
CA GLY A 34 12.39 10.86 -6.57
C GLY A 34 10.96 10.81 -7.15
N PRO A 35 10.75 10.09 -8.28
CA PRO A 35 9.52 10.14 -9.07
C PRO A 35 8.24 9.72 -8.36
N VAL A 36 8.31 8.95 -7.28
CA VAL A 36 7.12 8.55 -6.51
C VAL A 36 7.02 9.21 -5.12
N ALA A 37 7.72 10.33 -4.91
CA ALA A 37 7.72 11.05 -3.64
C ALA A 37 6.32 11.45 -3.15
N MET A 38 5.39 11.75 -4.06
CA MET A 38 3.99 12.05 -3.71
C MET A 38 3.26 10.85 -3.08
N VAL A 39 3.75 9.63 -3.31
CA VAL A 39 3.28 8.41 -2.65
C VAL A 39 4.04 8.20 -1.33
N GLY A 40 5.35 8.33 -1.35
CA GLY A 40 6.23 8.00 -0.23
C GLY A 40 6.20 9.00 0.92
N ILE A 41 6.05 10.31 0.66
CA ILE A 41 6.02 11.34 1.71
C ILE A 41 4.88 11.11 2.72
N PRO A 42 3.60 10.94 2.32
CA PRO A 42 2.54 10.63 3.27
C PRO A 42 2.74 9.28 3.98
N GLN A 43 3.37 8.30 3.34
CA GLN A 43 3.74 7.04 3.97
C GLN A 43 4.77 7.25 5.08
N ARG A 44 5.86 7.98 4.80
CA ARG A 44 6.88 8.34 5.80
C ARG A 44 6.27 9.12 6.96
N ASN A 45 5.45 10.12 6.67
CA ASN A 45 4.82 10.94 7.70
C ASN A 45 3.93 10.12 8.64
N THR A 46 3.27 9.08 8.11
CA THR A 46 2.40 8.19 8.89
C THR A 46 3.16 7.38 9.96
N ILE A 47 4.48 7.22 9.86
CA ILE A 47 5.29 6.53 10.88
C ILE A 47 5.08 7.13 12.27
N ALA A 48 4.90 8.44 12.36
CA ALA A 48 4.65 9.13 13.64
C ALA A 48 3.33 8.70 14.32
N LEU A 49 2.39 8.14 13.55
CA LEU A 49 1.08 7.67 14.02
C LEU A 49 1.03 6.17 14.29
N LEU A 50 2.11 5.45 14.01
CA LEU A 50 2.19 4.02 14.28
C LEU A 50 2.28 3.73 15.78
N PRO A 51 1.79 2.55 16.24
CA PRO A 51 1.84 2.17 17.65
C PRO A 51 3.29 2.17 18.17
N LYS A 52 3.57 2.93 19.20
CA LYS A 52 4.88 2.93 19.90
C LYS A 52 5.01 1.76 20.89
N LYS A 53 3.90 1.09 21.17
CA LYS A 53 3.82 -0.07 22.04
C LYS A 53 2.78 -1.06 21.49
N ILE A 54 3.11 -2.36 21.51
CA ILE A 54 2.19 -3.43 21.14
C ILE A 54 2.23 -4.49 22.25
N GLY A 55 1.11 -4.66 22.94
CA GLY A 55 1.07 -5.45 24.16
C GLY A 55 1.99 -4.82 25.24
N THR A 56 2.93 -5.59 25.74
CA THR A 56 3.94 -5.15 26.73
C THR A 56 5.22 -4.60 26.08
N GLU A 57 5.44 -4.89 24.79
CA GLU A 57 6.69 -4.58 24.10
C GLU A 57 6.68 -3.18 23.49
N ASN A 58 7.81 -2.45 23.60
CA ASN A 58 8.02 -1.22 22.85
C ASN A 58 8.27 -1.54 21.37
N VAL A 59 7.90 -0.62 20.49
CA VAL A 59 8.13 -0.74 19.04
C VAL A 59 9.05 0.38 18.60
N ARG A 60 10.18 0.00 18.01
CA ARG A 60 11.15 0.91 17.40
C ARG A 60 11.01 0.89 15.88
N TYR A 61 10.80 2.04 15.28
CA TYR A 61 10.75 2.21 13.83
C TYR A 61 12.05 2.78 13.28
N ILE A 62 12.63 2.15 12.26
CA ILE A 62 13.84 2.61 11.56
C ILE A 62 13.45 2.95 10.14
N SER A 63 13.43 4.25 9.80
CA SER A 63 12.99 4.74 8.49
C SER A 63 14.18 5.03 7.57
N LEU A 64 14.09 4.55 6.32
CA LEU A 64 15.04 4.81 5.25
C LEU A 64 14.31 5.27 4.00
N ASP A 65 14.91 6.22 3.28
CA ASP A 65 14.44 6.67 1.96
C ASP A 65 15.19 5.90 0.87
N ASP A 66 14.45 5.33 -0.10
CA ASP A 66 15.05 4.62 -1.24
C ASP A 66 15.16 5.48 -2.51
N GLY A 67 14.78 6.75 -2.45
CA GLY A 67 14.86 7.67 -3.58
C GLY A 67 14.04 7.25 -4.80
N SER A 68 13.07 6.35 -4.65
CA SER A 68 12.31 5.70 -5.73
C SER A 68 13.18 4.76 -6.61
N ASP A 69 14.35 4.36 -6.15
CA ASP A 69 15.30 3.51 -6.88
C ASP A 69 15.26 2.07 -6.34
N PRO A 70 15.00 1.05 -7.20
CA PRO A 70 14.96 -0.36 -6.78
C PRO A 70 16.27 -0.88 -6.20
N THR A 71 17.44 -0.39 -6.69
CA THR A 71 18.75 -0.79 -6.18
C THR A 71 18.98 -0.23 -4.77
N ALA A 72 18.61 1.05 -4.57
CA ALA A 72 18.65 1.66 -3.24
C ALA A 72 17.70 0.96 -2.26
N THR A 73 16.51 0.53 -2.72
CA THR A 73 15.60 -0.29 -1.91
C THR A 73 16.25 -1.57 -1.41
N VAL A 74 16.92 -2.31 -2.31
CA VAL A 74 17.65 -3.54 -1.96
C VAL A 74 18.74 -3.26 -0.92
N LYS A 75 19.49 -2.16 -1.06
CA LYS A 75 20.50 -1.74 -0.09
C LYS A 75 19.89 -1.40 1.26
N ALA A 76 18.80 -0.60 1.27
CA ALA A 76 18.08 -0.22 2.49
C ALA A 76 17.54 -1.44 3.24
N MET A 77 16.91 -2.39 2.53
CA MET A 77 16.38 -3.61 3.15
C MET A 77 17.50 -4.51 3.70
N ASN A 78 18.61 -4.67 2.98
CA ASN A 78 19.77 -5.39 3.50
C ASN A 78 20.32 -4.77 4.78
N LYS A 79 20.38 -3.43 4.86
CA LYS A 79 20.79 -2.72 6.07
C LYS A 79 19.84 -3.01 7.24
N LEU A 80 18.53 -2.89 7.01
CA LEU A 80 17.53 -3.19 8.04
C LEU A 80 17.62 -4.63 8.54
N ILE A 81 17.82 -5.59 7.64
CA ILE A 81 17.88 -7.02 7.96
C ILE A 81 19.19 -7.35 8.70
N LYS A 82 20.34 -6.94 8.15
CA LYS A 82 21.65 -7.41 8.63
C LYS A 82 22.20 -6.60 9.80
N GLU A 83 22.01 -5.27 9.78
CA GLU A 83 22.57 -4.38 10.79
C GLU A 83 21.57 -4.08 11.91
N ASN A 84 20.28 -3.99 11.59
CA ASN A 84 19.26 -3.61 12.55
C ASN A 84 18.42 -4.79 13.07
N ASN A 85 18.59 -5.99 12.51
CA ASN A 85 17.90 -7.22 12.91
C ASN A 85 16.38 -7.05 13.05
N VAL A 86 15.73 -6.40 12.06
CA VAL A 86 14.31 -6.08 12.12
C VAL A 86 13.41 -7.31 12.13
N ASP A 87 12.29 -7.21 12.85
CA ASP A 87 11.28 -8.27 12.96
C ASP A 87 10.28 -8.25 11.80
N ALA A 88 10.02 -7.06 11.24
CA ALA A 88 9.18 -6.84 10.08
C ALA A 88 9.66 -5.60 9.31
N ILE A 89 9.22 -5.48 8.05
CA ILE A 89 9.47 -4.28 7.24
C ILE A 89 8.14 -3.79 6.68
N ILE A 90 7.91 -2.47 6.74
CA ILE A 90 6.82 -1.78 6.04
C ILE A 90 7.41 -1.04 4.85
N GLY A 91 6.80 -1.18 3.69
CA GLY A 91 7.31 -0.57 2.45
C GLY A 91 7.60 -1.62 1.36
N PRO A 92 8.32 -1.22 0.31
CA PRO A 92 8.60 0.14 -0.15
C PRO A 92 7.38 0.80 -0.82
N SER A 93 7.52 2.03 -1.30
CA SER A 93 6.40 2.76 -1.90
C SER A 93 6.08 2.35 -3.34
N GLY A 94 7.06 1.87 -4.08
CA GLY A 94 6.94 1.58 -5.52
C GLY A 94 6.84 0.08 -5.83
N SER A 95 6.02 -0.29 -6.84
CA SER A 95 5.93 -1.68 -7.31
C SER A 95 7.27 -2.23 -7.83
N PRO A 96 8.06 -1.50 -8.63
CA PRO A 96 9.41 -1.93 -9.02
C PRO A 96 10.31 -2.23 -7.82
N ASN A 97 10.28 -1.36 -6.83
CA ASN A 97 11.04 -1.44 -5.59
C ASN A 97 10.68 -2.71 -4.80
N ALA A 98 9.38 -3.00 -4.65
CA ALA A 98 8.90 -4.18 -3.95
C ALA A 98 9.25 -5.48 -4.69
N MET A 99 9.12 -5.49 -6.03
CA MET A 99 9.49 -6.65 -6.85
C MET A 99 10.99 -6.97 -6.73
N ALA A 100 11.86 -5.96 -6.72
CA ALA A 100 13.31 -6.13 -6.55
C ALA A 100 13.69 -6.70 -5.17
N ALA A 101 12.84 -6.49 -4.16
CA ALA A 101 13.11 -6.92 -2.79
C ALA A 101 12.66 -8.36 -2.48
N LEU A 102 11.86 -9.01 -3.32
CA LEU A 102 11.25 -10.32 -3.01
C LEU A 102 12.28 -11.37 -2.59
N GLY A 103 13.39 -11.49 -3.34
CA GLY A 103 14.40 -12.51 -3.07
C GLY A 103 15.11 -12.32 -1.73
N ILE A 104 15.47 -11.08 -1.37
CA ILE A 104 16.16 -10.81 -0.09
C ILE A 104 15.24 -10.96 1.11
N ILE A 105 13.99 -10.55 1.00
CA ILE A 105 12.96 -10.71 2.03
C ILE A 105 12.72 -12.19 2.31
N ALA A 106 12.53 -12.99 1.28
CA ALA A 106 12.31 -14.43 1.41
C ALA A 106 13.52 -15.15 2.01
N LYS A 107 14.74 -14.81 1.54
CA LYS A 107 15.99 -15.38 2.06
C LYS A 107 16.20 -15.07 3.55
N ALA A 108 15.83 -13.86 3.96
CA ALA A 108 15.96 -13.42 5.35
C ALA A 108 14.83 -13.93 6.25
N GLY A 109 13.70 -14.37 5.68
CA GLY A 109 12.53 -14.77 6.43
C GLY A 109 11.94 -13.63 7.26
N VAL A 110 11.87 -12.41 6.70
CA VAL A 110 11.31 -11.23 7.35
C VAL A 110 9.98 -10.86 6.72
N PRO A 111 8.86 -10.77 7.46
CA PRO A 111 7.59 -10.31 6.90
C PRO A 111 7.69 -8.89 6.34
N LEU A 112 7.22 -8.71 5.11
CA LEU A 112 7.15 -7.44 4.41
C LEU A 112 5.69 -7.01 4.26
N LEU A 113 5.30 -5.89 4.85
CA LEU A 113 3.99 -5.27 4.66
C LEU A 113 4.11 -4.22 3.55
N ALA A 114 3.66 -4.57 2.35
CA ALA A 114 3.94 -3.83 1.11
C ALA A 114 2.76 -2.93 0.67
N PRO A 115 2.88 -1.60 0.78
CA PRO A 115 1.87 -0.63 0.36
C PRO A 115 1.93 -0.35 -1.15
N VAL A 116 2.00 -1.39 -1.99
CA VAL A 116 2.17 -1.28 -3.45
C VAL A 116 0.99 -1.88 -4.21
N GLY A 117 0.67 -1.30 -5.38
CA GLY A 117 -0.49 -1.70 -6.18
C GLY A 117 -0.35 -3.08 -6.82
N THR A 118 0.82 -3.40 -7.40
CA THR A 118 0.97 -4.64 -8.17
C THR A 118 0.60 -5.88 -7.35
N SER A 119 -0.24 -6.74 -7.92
CA SER A 119 -0.52 -8.06 -7.36
C SER A 119 0.67 -9.02 -7.49
N GLY A 120 1.63 -8.71 -8.36
CA GLY A 120 2.82 -9.53 -8.60
C GLY A 120 3.69 -9.80 -7.37
N VAL A 121 3.56 -9.00 -6.31
CA VAL A 121 4.30 -9.22 -5.05
C VAL A 121 3.70 -10.33 -4.18
N VAL A 122 2.44 -10.73 -4.42
CA VAL A 122 1.72 -11.76 -3.65
C VAL A 122 1.11 -12.86 -4.54
N VAL A 123 1.06 -12.68 -5.86
CA VAL A 123 0.45 -13.63 -6.83
C VAL A 123 1.41 -13.92 -7.99
N PRO A 124 1.57 -15.19 -8.37
CA PRO A 124 1.09 -16.41 -7.69
C PRO A 124 1.82 -16.62 -6.36
N MET A 125 1.14 -17.25 -5.38
CA MET A 125 1.77 -17.58 -4.10
C MET A 125 2.90 -18.58 -4.32
N ASP A 126 4.08 -18.29 -3.77
CA ASP A 126 5.29 -19.12 -3.85
C ASP A 126 6.20 -18.94 -2.64
N ALA A 127 7.37 -19.55 -2.68
CA ALA A 127 8.36 -19.49 -1.59
C ALA A 127 8.87 -18.07 -1.28
N GLN A 128 8.85 -17.14 -2.24
CA GLN A 128 9.24 -15.76 -2.03
C GLN A 128 8.07 -14.92 -1.53
N ARG A 129 6.93 -15.02 -2.19
CA ARG A 129 5.74 -14.20 -1.94
C ARG A 129 5.03 -14.50 -0.62
N LYS A 130 5.24 -15.69 -0.04
CA LYS A 130 4.71 -16.04 1.29
C LYS A 130 5.20 -15.15 2.43
N TRP A 131 6.22 -14.33 2.19
CA TRP A 131 6.75 -13.37 3.16
C TRP A 131 6.23 -11.94 2.95
N VAL A 132 5.41 -11.72 1.92
CA VAL A 132 4.89 -10.39 1.57
C VAL A 132 3.38 -10.33 1.82
N PHE A 133 2.94 -9.29 2.51
CA PHE A 133 1.54 -8.97 2.81
C PHE A 133 1.22 -7.60 2.23
N LYS A 134 0.14 -7.46 1.50
CA LYS A 134 -0.25 -6.16 0.94
C LYS A 134 -1.05 -5.34 1.96
N THR A 135 -0.82 -4.04 1.94
CA THR A 135 -1.59 -3.07 2.72
C THR A 135 -2.35 -2.09 1.83
N THR A 136 -2.47 -2.41 0.55
CA THR A 136 -3.34 -1.73 -0.41
C THR A 136 -4.08 -2.76 -1.27
N GLN A 137 -5.15 -2.33 -1.91
CA GLN A 137 -5.97 -3.18 -2.78
C GLN A 137 -5.12 -3.83 -3.89
N ASN A 138 -5.45 -5.05 -4.26
CA ASN A 138 -4.92 -5.66 -5.47
C ASN A 138 -5.46 -4.95 -6.71
N ASP A 139 -4.61 -4.81 -7.72
CA ASP A 139 -5.00 -4.27 -9.02
C ASP A 139 -6.22 -4.99 -9.61
N ASP A 140 -6.34 -6.31 -9.39
CA ASP A 140 -7.50 -7.11 -9.82
C ASP A 140 -8.82 -6.63 -9.19
N LEU A 141 -8.83 -6.33 -7.89
CA LEU A 141 -10.01 -5.84 -7.18
C LEU A 141 -10.46 -4.49 -7.76
N ILE A 142 -9.52 -3.60 -8.02
CA ILE A 142 -9.75 -2.28 -8.60
C ILE A 142 -10.21 -2.41 -10.07
N ALA A 143 -9.50 -3.21 -10.87
CA ALA A 143 -9.81 -3.40 -12.28
C ALA A 143 -11.21 -4.01 -12.51
N ARG A 144 -11.66 -4.96 -11.67
CA ARG A 144 -13.03 -5.48 -11.72
C ARG A 144 -14.06 -4.37 -11.56
N ALA A 145 -13.86 -3.43 -10.64
CA ALA A 145 -14.78 -2.31 -10.48
C ALA A 145 -14.82 -1.40 -11.70
N LEU A 146 -13.64 -1.08 -12.26
CA LEU A 146 -13.56 -0.26 -13.48
C LEU A 146 -14.25 -0.94 -14.66
N VAL A 147 -14.00 -2.24 -14.86
CA VAL A 147 -14.65 -3.00 -15.97
C VAL A 147 -16.15 -3.09 -15.75
N GLN A 148 -16.63 -3.29 -14.52
CA GLN A 148 -18.06 -3.27 -14.22
C GLN A 148 -18.72 -1.92 -14.58
N ASP A 149 -18.06 -0.80 -14.28
CA ASP A 149 -18.55 0.53 -14.69
C ASP A 149 -18.51 0.71 -16.20
N MET A 150 -17.44 0.25 -16.87
CA MET A 150 -17.35 0.27 -18.35
C MET A 150 -18.50 -0.51 -19.00
N VAL A 151 -18.83 -1.69 -18.47
CA VAL A 151 -19.97 -2.51 -18.97
C VAL A 151 -21.30 -1.78 -18.76
N LYS A 152 -21.55 -1.19 -17.60
CA LYS A 152 -22.74 -0.37 -17.33
C LYS A 152 -22.87 0.80 -18.31
N ARG A 153 -21.75 1.41 -18.68
CA ARG A 153 -21.70 2.53 -19.65
C ARG A 153 -21.68 2.05 -21.11
N LYS A 154 -21.82 0.74 -21.35
CA LYS A 154 -21.83 0.13 -22.70
C LYS A 154 -20.55 0.41 -23.50
N ILE A 155 -19.40 0.60 -22.83
CA ILE A 155 -18.10 0.77 -23.47
C ILE A 155 -17.68 -0.55 -24.10
N LYS A 156 -17.28 -0.51 -25.39
CA LYS A 156 -16.85 -1.67 -26.20
C LYS A 156 -15.38 -1.60 -26.60
N THR A 157 -14.79 -0.39 -26.61
CA THR A 157 -13.39 -0.20 -27.02
C THR A 157 -12.63 0.59 -25.95
N LEU A 158 -11.46 0.07 -25.58
CA LEU A 158 -10.60 0.63 -24.56
C LEU A 158 -9.19 0.88 -25.12
N GLY A 159 -8.66 2.07 -24.90
CA GLY A 159 -7.24 2.37 -25.00
C GLY A 159 -6.57 2.17 -23.64
N PHE A 160 -5.31 1.80 -23.64
CA PHE A 160 -4.49 1.67 -22.42
C PHE A 160 -3.20 2.43 -22.56
N ILE A 161 -2.79 3.13 -21.50
CA ILE A 161 -1.43 3.67 -21.35
C ILE A 161 -0.97 3.46 -19.90
N GLY A 162 0.24 2.89 -19.72
CA GLY A 162 0.79 2.61 -18.41
C GLY A 162 2.26 2.91 -18.31
N THR A 163 2.78 3.00 -17.07
CA THR A 163 4.22 3.11 -16.86
C THR A 163 4.94 1.86 -17.37
N ALA A 164 6.12 2.03 -17.97
CA ALA A 164 6.98 0.95 -18.47
C ALA A 164 7.76 0.32 -17.31
N ASP A 165 7.04 -0.29 -16.37
CA ASP A 165 7.56 -0.89 -15.15
C ASP A 165 6.56 -1.95 -14.61
N PRO A 166 6.92 -2.72 -13.58
CA PRO A 166 6.05 -3.76 -12.99
C PRO A 166 4.64 -3.30 -12.60
N TYR A 167 4.42 -2.00 -12.30
CA TYR A 167 3.09 -1.48 -12.04
C TYR A 167 2.23 -1.43 -13.32
N GLY A 168 2.71 -0.74 -14.36
CA GLY A 168 1.95 -0.61 -15.61
C GLY A 168 1.82 -1.93 -16.36
N GLU A 169 2.85 -2.79 -16.31
CA GLU A 169 2.81 -4.13 -16.91
C GLU A 169 1.73 -5.02 -16.26
N ASN A 170 1.67 -5.03 -14.92
CA ASN A 170 0.62 -5.77 -14.20
C ASN A 170 -0.76 -5.25 -14.59
N TRP A 171 -0.96 -3.92 -14.62
CA TRP A 171 -2.21 -3.32 -15.04
C TRP A 171 -2.59 -3.66 -16.47
N SER A 172 -1.64 -3.61 -17.43
CA SER A 172 -1.87 -4.00 -18.82
C SER A 172 -2.37 -5.44 -18.94
N ARG A 173 -1.77 -6.36 -18.19
CA ARG A 173 -2.17 -7.77 -18.16
C ARG A 173 -3.55 -7.95 -17.54
N VAL A 174 -3.79 -7.38 -16.38
CA VAL A 174 -5.05 -7.51 -15.62
C VAL A 174 -6.22 -6.94 -16.41
N ILE A 175 -6.10 -5.69 -16.90
CA ILE A 175 -7.19 -5.04 -17.61
C ILE A 175 -7.49 -5.73 -18.94
N SER A 176 -6.48 -6.21 -19.67
CA SER A 176 -6.69 -6.92 -20.93
C SER A 176 -7.47 -8.21 -20.72
N THR A 177 -7.14 -8.96 -19.68
CA THR A 177 -7.84 -10.20 -19.33
C THR A 177 -9.30 -9.93 -18.95
N LEU A 178 -9.53 -8.94 -18.09
CA LEU A 178 -10.87 -8.61 -17.61
C LEU A 178 -11.74 -7.97 -18.70
N ALA A 179 -11.18 -7.07 -19.52
CA ALA A 179 -11.87 -6.45 -20.64
C ALA A 179 -12.35 -7.50 -21.64
N ALA A 180 -11.47 -8.40 -22.06
CA ALA A 180 -11.80 -9.47 -22.99
C ALA A 180 -12.94 -10.36 -22.48
N LYS A 181 -12.90 -10.77 -21.21
CA LYS A 181 -13.96 -11.56 -20.56
C LYS A 181 -15.32 -10.86 -20.52
N ASN A 182 -15.35 -9.53 -20.67
CA ASN A 182 -16.56 -8.71 -20.63
C ASN A 182 -16.92 -8.10 -21.98
N GLY A 183 -16.35 -8.58 -23.08
CA GLY A 183 -16.65 -8.12 -24.43
C GLY A 183 -16.18 -6.70 -24.74
N ILE A 184 -15.11 -6.26 -24.07
CA ILE A 184 -14.44 -4.97 -24.29
C ILE A 184 -13.12 -5.22 -25.00
N SER A 185 -12.92 -4.65 -26.17
CA SER A 185 -11.70 -4.76 -26.96
C SER A 185 -10.67 -3.71 -26.54
N VAL A 186 -9.47 -4.12 -26.16
CA VAL A 186 -8.35 -3.21 -25.96
C VAL A 186 -7.68 -2.95 -27.32
N THR A 187 -8.00 -1.81 -27.92
CA THR A 187 -7.67 -1.48 -29.31
C THR A 187 -6.28 -0.88 -29.52
N VAL A 188 -5.70 -0.34 -28.46
CA VAL A 188 -4.36 0.28 -28.46
C VAL A 188 -3.75 0.25 -27.09
N LYS A 189 -2.43 0.00 -27.02
CA LYS A 189 -1.64 0.03 -25.80
C LYS A 189 -0.39 0.85 -26.02
N GLU A 190 -0.11 1.75 -25.11
CA GLU A 190 1.11 2.55 -25.06
C GLU A 190 1.75 2.45 -23.68
N SER A 191 3.04 2.76 -23.61
CA SER A 191 3.78 2.84 -22.36
C SER A 191 4.68 4.08 -22.31
N PHE A 192 5.12 4.44 -21.10
CA PHE A 192 5.99 5.60 -20.88
C PHE A 192 6.80 5.42 -19.59
N GLN A 193 7.91 6.15 -19.47
CA GLN A 193 8.70 6.20 -18.24
C GLN A 193 8.11 7.21 -17.25
N ARG A 194 8.21 6.95 -15.94
CA ARG A 194 7.64 7.83 -14.90
C ARG A 194 8.17 9.27 -14.95
N GLN A 195 9.39 9.44 -15.44
CA GLN A 195 10.06 10.72 -15.58
C GLN A 195 9.80 11.44 -16.92
N ASP A 196 9.07 10.81 -17.84
CA ASP A 196 8.73 11.44 -19.11
C ASP A 196 7.89 12.69 -18.88
N THR A 197 8.35 13.80 -19.43
CA THR A 197 7.69 15.12 -19.32
C THR A 197 6.76 15.41 -20.50
N SER A 198 6.89 14.67 -21.61
CA SER A 198 6.04 14.77 -22.80
C SER A 198 5.61 13.41 -23.31
N LEU A 199 4.31 13.26 -23.55
CA LEU A 199 3.68 12.03 -24.05
C LEU A 199 2.89 12.31 -25.33
N THR A 200 3.33 13.30 -26.12
CA THR A 200 2.67 13.71 -27.35
C THR A 200 2.49 12.56 -28.33
N GLY A 201 3.54 11.75 -28.57
CA GLY A 201 3.51 10.63 -29.51
C GLY A 201 2.53 9.55 -29.08
N GLN A 202 2.57 9.16 -27.80
CA GLN A 202 1.64 8.16 -27.24
C GLN A 202 0.19 8.66 -27.30
N ALA A 203 -0.05 9.92 -26.93
CA ALA A 203 -1.38 10.51 -26.97
C ALA A 203 -1.96 10.54 -28.39
N LEU A 204 -1.15 10.89 -29.41
CA LEU A 204 -1.59 10.87 -30.83
C LEU A 204 -1.99 9.48 -31.27
N LYS A 205 -1.20 8.44 -30.95
CA LYS A 205 -1.53 7.06 -31.30
C LYS A 205 -2.83 6.58 -30.62
N LEU A 206 -3.02 6.92 -29.35
CA LEU A 206 -4.23 6.60 -28.60
C LEU A 206 -5.46 7.27 -29.22
N VAL A 207 -5.38 8.58 -29.47
CA VAL A 207 -6.48 9.38 -30.03
C VAL A 207 -6.84 8.90 -31.45
N ALA A 208 -5.86 8.58 -32.28
CA ALA A 208 -6.08 8.09 -33.66
C ALA A 208 -6.93 6.81 -33.73
N LYS A 209 -6.88 5.95 -32.70
CA LYS A 209 -7.68 4.72 -32.61
C LYS A 209 -9.13 4.97 -32.11
N LYS A 210 -9.44 6.18 -31.70
CA LYS A 210 -10.78 6.61 -31.25
C LYS A 210 -11.44 5.65 -30.25
N PRO A 211 -10.76 5.16 -29.20
CA PRO A 211 -11.39 4.28 -28.21
C PRO A 211 -12.48 5.05 -27.47
N GLN A 212 -13.55 4.37 -27.06
CA GLN A 212 -14.63 4.95 -26.26
C GLN A 212 -14.15 5.37 -24.85
N ALA A 213 -13.19 4.62 -24.31
CA ALA A 213 -12.53 4.96 -23.05
C ALA A 213 -11.02 4.75 -23.13
N ILE A 214 -10.29 5.44 -22.27
CA ILE A 214 -8.84 5.21 -22.06
C ILE A 214 -8.60 4.99 -20.57
N LEU A 215 -7.88 3.90 -20.25
CA LEU A 215 -7.35 3.66 -18.90
C LEU A 215 -5.90 4.09 -18.82
N ILE A 216 -5.59 4.91 -17.82
CA ILE A 216 -4.23 5.35 -17.50
C ILE A 216 -3.77 4.62 -16.24
N ALA A 217 -2.66 3.91 -16.33
CA ALA A 217 -2.07 3.14 -15.23
C ALA A 217 -0.71 3.72 -14.82
N ALA A 218 -0.77 4.71 -13.94
CA ALA A 218 0.41 5.37 -13.39
C ALA A 218 0.17 5.83 -11.95
N PRO A 219 1.18 5.85 -11.07
CA PRO A 219 1.04 6.34 -9.71
C PRO A 219 1.54 7.78 -9.55
N GLY A 220 0.96 8.50 -8.59
CA GLY A 220 1.43 9.83 -8.20
C GLY A 220 1.29 10.87 -9.32
N SER A 221 2.31 11.72 -9.47
CA SER A 221 2.33 12.78 -10.49
C SER A 221 2.34 12.24 -11.91
N SER A 222 2.94 11.08 -12.14
CA SER A 222 3.00 10.47 -13.48
C SER A 222 1.63 10.07 -14.03
N ALA A 223 0.58 10.01 -13.19
CA ALA A 223 -0.80 9.78 -13.62
C ALA A 223 -1.40 10.98 -14.37
N VAL A 224 -0.90 12.19 -14.15
CA VAL A 224 -1.45 13.43 -14.71
C VAL A 224 -1.00 13.66 -16.16
N THR A 225 0.29 13.43 -16.44
CA THR A 225 0.92 13.74 -17.74
C THR A 225 0.20 13.09 -18.94
N PRO A 226 -0.15 11.78 -18.91
CA PRO A 226 -0.88 11.17 -20.01
C PRO A 226 -2.26 11.80 -20.21
N GLN A 227 -2.99 12.08 -19.13
CA GLN A 227 -4.33 12.63 -19.23
C GLN A 227 -4.34 14.06 -19.81
N VAL A 228 -3.39 14.88 -19.36
CA VAL A 228 -3.19 16.24 -19.92
C VAL A 228 -2.85 16.13 -21.41
N ALA A 229 -1.94 15.26 -21.81
CA ALA A 229 -1.57 15.07 -23.19
C ALA A 229 -2.76 14.60 -24.06
N LEU A 230 -3.60 13.69 -23.57
CA LEU A 230 -4.82 13.25 -24.25
C LEU A 230 -5.82 14.42 -24.42
N TYR A 231 -6.06 15.18 -23.36
CA TYR A 231 -6.96 16.33 -23.40
C TYR A 231 -6.50 17.38 -24.44
N ASP A 232 -5.19 17.70 -24.44
CA ASP A 232 -4.58 18.68 -25.36
C ASP A 232 -4.58 18.21 -26.82
N ARG A 233 -4.68 16.89 -27.07
CA ARG A 233 -4.86 16.28 -28.40
C ARG A 233 -6.33 16.05 -28.79
N GLY A 234 -7.27 16.65 -28.04
CA GLY A 234 -8.69 16.63 -28.37
C GLY A 234 -9.44 15.37 -27.97
N TYR A 235 -8.85 14.47 -27.17
CA TYR A 235 -9.60 13.34 -26.63
C TYR A 235 -10.69 13.84 -25.67
N ARG A 236 -11.93 13.39 -25.92
CA ARG A 236 -13.11 13.76 -25.12
C ARG A 236 -13.93 12.54 -24.70
N GLY A 237 -13.42 11.32 -24.93
CA GLY A 237 -13.99 10.07 -24.41
C GLY A 237 -13.78 9.93 -22.91
N GLN A 238 -14.33 8.87 -22.33
CA GLN A 238 -14.20 8.61 -20.90
C GLN A 238 -12.73 8.25 -20.53
N VAL A 239 -12.16 8.97 -19.56
CA VAL A 239 -10.87 8.61 -18.98
C VAL A 239 -11.09 7.90 -17.66
N TYR A 240 -10.45 6.75 -17.53
CA TYR A 240 -10.30 6.01 -16.28
C TYR A 240 -8.87 6.12 -15.78
N GLN A 241 -8.72 6.19 -14.48
CA GLN A 241 -7.43 6.12 -13.80
C GLN A 241 -7.39 4.89 -12.89
N THR A 242 -6.20 4.41 -12.60
CA THR A 242 -6.00 3.45 -11.51
C THR A 242 -6.01 4.15 -10.15
N HIS A 243 -6.10 3.38 -9.07
CA HIS A 243 -5.99 3.92 -7.71
C HIS A 243 -4.65 4.63 -7.42
N GLY A 244 -3.65 4.47 -8.29
CA GLY A 244 -2.39 5.23 -8.24
C GLY A 244 -2.57 6.75 -8.39
N ALA A 245 -3.68 7.21 -8.97
CA ALA A 245 -4.04 8.62 -9.11
C ALA A 245 -4.85 9.18 -7.92
N ALA A 246 -5.12 8.37 -6.89
CA ALA A 246 -6.00 8.72 -5.77
C ALA A 246 -5.34 9.68 -4.76
N LEU A 247 -5.09 10.92 -5.17
CA LEU A 247 -4.48 11.98 -4.35
C LEU A 247 -4.93 13.38 -4.83
N ASP A 248 -4.95 14.35 -3.91
CA ASP A 248 -5.36 15.72 -4.21
C ASP A 248 -4.42 16.44 -5.20
N GLN A 249 -3.14 16.04 -5.24
CA GLN A 249 -2.18 16.58 -6.20
C GLN A 249 -2.56 16.26 -7.64
N PHE A 250 -3.23 15.13 -7.90
CA PHE A 250 -3.77 14.82 -9.21
C PHE A 250 -4.74 15.90 -9.69
N LEU A 251 -5.65 16.35 -8.81
CA LEU A 251 -6.60 17.41 -9.09
C LEU A 251 -5.91 18.75 -9.33
N LYS A 252 -4.95 19.11 -8.46
CA LYS A 252 -4.21 20.36 -8.55
C LYS A 252 -3.40 20.49 -9.83
N LEU A 253 -2.69 19.41 -10.20
CA LEU A 253 -1.85 19.40 -11.41
C LEU A 253 -2.66 19.24 -12.69
N GLY A 254 -3.74 18.50 -12.65
CA GLY A 254 -4.59 18.26 -13.83
C GLY A 254 -5.59 19.38 -14.12
N GLY A 255 -6.03 20.12 -13.10
CA GLY A 255 -6.99 21.19 -13.22
C GLY A 255 -8.26 20.74 -13.97
N LYS A 256 -8.73 21.58 -14.90
CA LYS A 256 -9.92 21.25 -15.71
C LYS A 256 -9.75 20.04 -16.63
N LYS A 257 -8.50 19.62 -16.91
CA LYS A 257 -8.22 18.52 -17.85
C LYS A 257 -8.46 17.15 -17.25
N VAL A 258 -8.69 17.06 -15.92
CA VAL A 258 -9.02 15.80 -15.22
C VAL A 258 -10.48 15.73 -14.77
N GLU A 259 -11.30 16.71 -15.17
CA GLU A 259 -12.73 16.69 -14.86
C GLU A 259 -13.41 15.45 -15.45
N ASN A 260 -14.40 14.89 -14.75
CA ASN A 260 -15.11 13.66 -15.09
C ASN A 260 -14.24 12.38 -15.16
N THR A 261 -13.00 12.43 -14.70
CA THR A 261 -12.18 11.21 -14.53
C THR A 261 -12.84 10.26 -13.56
N ILE A 262 -12.84 8.96 -13.88
CA ILE A 262 -13.36 7.90 -13.02
C ILE A 262 -12.22 7.02 -12.55
N LEU A 263 -12.23 6.65 -11.27
CA LEU A 263 -11.38 5.60 -10.74
C LEU A 263 -12.07 4.83 -9.63
N ALA A 264 -11.58 3.62 -9.37
CA ALA A 264 -11.89 2.90 -8.15
C ALA A 264 -10.70 3.05 -7.19
N ALA A 265 -10.97 3.39 -5.94
CA ALA A 265 -9.94 3.61 -4.92
C ALA A 265 -10.46 3.27 -3.53
N SER A 266 -9.62 3.40 -2.51
CA SER A 266 -10.07 3.35 -1.12
C SER A 266 -11.03 4.51 -0.81
N LEU A 267 -11.78 4.37 0.26
CA LEU A 267 -12.80 5.34 0.68
C LEU A 267 -12.22 6.66 1.26
N MET A 268 -10.90 6.74 1.44
CA MET A 268 -10.23 7.86 2.11
C MET A 268 -10.57 9.24 1.53
N LEU A 269 -10.58 9.38 0.18
CA LEU A 269 -10.82 10.66 -0.48
C LEU A 269 -12.28 11.14 -0.41
N VAL A 270 -13.20 10.25 -0.10
CA VAL A 270 -14.65 10.52 -0.03
C VAL A 270 -15.27 10.01 1.27
N ILE A 271 -14.48 9.96 2.33
CA ILE A 271 -14.88 9.36 3.62
C ILE A 271 -16.17 9.94 4.18
N ASN A 272 -16.42 11.24 3.97
CA ASN A 272 -17.61 11.92 4.42
C ASN A 272 -18.88 11.49 3.66
N GLU A 273 -18.73 10.98 2.43
CA GLU A 273 -19.84 10.50 1.59
C GLU A 273 -20.10 8.99 1.77
N VAL A 274 -19.20 8.28 2.47
CA VAL A 274 -19.35 6.86 2.78
C VAL A 274 -20.37 6.67 3.91
N PRO A 275 -21.26 5.64 3.85
CA PRO A 275 -22.24 5.36 4.89
C PRO A 275 -21.63 5.20 6.28
N ASN A 276 -22.33 5.66 7.31
CA ASN A 276 -21.83 5.65 8.70
C ASN A 276 -21.59 4.24 9.26
N ASN A 277 -22.31 3.26 8.76
CA ASN A 277 -22.15 1.85 9.14
C ASN A 277 -21.02 1.11 8.41
N HIS A 278 -20.26 1.79 7.54
CA HIS A 278 -19.11 1.16 6.91
C HIS A 278 -18.01 0.87 7.95
N PRO A 279 -17.51 -0.37 8.06
CA PRO A 279 -16.60 -0.78 9.14
C PRO A 279 -15.31 0.03 9.21
N SER A 280 -14.85 0.57 8.09
CA SER A 280 -13.62 1.38 8.01
C SER A 280 -13.81 2.85 8.36
N LYS A 281 -15.06 3.37 8.41
CA LYS A 281 -15.29 4.81 8.44
C LYS A 281 -14.69 5.49 9.67
N GLN A 282 -14.93 4.96 10.84
CA GLN A 282 -14.42 5.56 12.09
C GLN A 282 -12.89 5.50 12.16
N ILE A 283 -12.29 4.38 11.75
CA ILE A 283 -10.83 4.19 11.74
C ILE A 283 -10.18 5.16 10.74
N ALA A 284 -10.76 5.30 9.55
CA ALA A 284 -10.29 6.22 8.53
C ALA A 284 -10.40 7.68 8.99
N GLN A 285 -11.52 8.08 9.60
CA GLN A 285 -11.70 9.43 10.15
C GLN A 285 -10.71 9.72 11.27
N LYS A 286 -10.48 8.75 12.18
CA LYS A 286 -9.47 8.90 13.24
C LYS A 286 -8.09 9.14 12.63
N TYR A 287 -7.66 8.31 11.67
CA TYR A 287 -6.38 8.50 10.99
C TYR A 287 -6.26 9.88 10.32
N ILE A 288 -7.31 10.32 9.60
CA ILE A 288 -7.33 11.63 8.95
C ILE A 288 -7.16 12.76 9.97
N ASN A 289 -7.89 12.69 11.09
CA ASN A 289 -7.84 13.71 12.13
C ASN A 289 -6.46 13.76 12.81
N ASP A 290 -5.91 12.61 13.16
CA ASP A 290 -4.59 12.50 13.79
C ASP A 290 -3.49 13.01 12.85
N TYR A 291 -3.53 12.66 11.57
CA TYR A 291 -2.58 13.13 10.57
C TYR A 291 -2.69 14.64 10.37
N LYS A 292 -3.91 15.15 10.25
CA LYS A 292 -4.17 16.59 10.10
C LYS A 292 -3.71 17.39 11.32
N ALA A 293 -3.87 16.84 12.52
CA ALA A 293 -3.39 17.47 13.75
C ALA A 293 -1.86 17.64 13.77
N LEU A 294 -1.12 16.66 13.21
CA LEU A 294 0.36 16.71 13.17
C LEU A 294 0.90 17.54 12.00
N TYR A 295 0.24 17.51 10.84
CA TYR A 295 0.82 18.06 9.60
C TYR A 295 0.02 19.21 8.98
N GLY A 296 -1.13 19.58 9.55
CA GLY A 296 -1.97 20.68 9.05
C GLY A 296 -2.70 20.38 7.73
N VAL A 297 -2.54 19.18 7.16
CA VAL A 297 -3.12 18.80 5.86
C VAL A 297 -3.84 17.46 5.96
N VAL A 298 -4.84 17.25 5.09
CA VAL A 298 -5.51 15.95 4.95
C VAL A 298 -4.53 14.96 4.30
N PRO A 299 -4.39 13.74 4.82
CA PRO A 299 -3.49 12.75 4.23
C PRO A 299 -4.00 12.26 2.88
N ALA A 300 -3.07 11.97 1.96
CA ALA A 300 -3.36 11.18 0.77
C ALA A 300 -3.66 9.71 1.16
N THR A 301 -4.34 8.96 0.29
CA THR A 301 -4.67 7.54 0.52
C THR A 301 -3.46 6.67 0.85
N PHE A 302 -2.28 7.03 0.34
CA PHE A 302 -1.06 6.25 0.48
C PHE A 302 -0.51 6.18 1.92
N GLY A 303 -0.69 7.23 2.72
CA GLY A 303 -0.33 7.18 4.14
C GLY A 303 -1.16 6.16 4.91
N ALA A 304 -2.44 6.03 4.58
CA ALA A 304 -3.34 5.07 5.18
C ALA A 304 -2.86 3.61 5.01
N ASN A 305 -2.16 3.29 3.90
CA ASN A 305 -1.58 1.95 3.69
C ASN A 305 -0.54 1.60 4.77
N VAL A 306 0.25 2.58 5.21
CA VAL A 306 1.25 2.39 6.29
C VAL A 306 0.56 2.34 7.65
N TYR A 307 -0.49 3.13 7.85
CA TYR A 307 -1.29 3.05 9.06
C TYR A 307 -1.93 1.66 9.23
N ASP A 308 -2.47 1.11 8.13
CA ASP A 308 -3.04 -0.24 8.11
C ASP A 308 -1.99 -1.34 8.37
N ALA A 309 -0.74 -1.15 7.92
CA ALA A 309 0.36 -2.02 8.31
C ALA A 309 0.57 -2.03 9.84
N GLY A 310 0.47 -0.87 10.48
CA GLY A 310 0.50 -0.75 11.94
C GLY A 310 -0.65 -1.50 12.62
N LEU A 311 -1.86 -1.44 12.07
CA LEU A 311 -3.02 -2.19 12.59
C LEU A 311 -2.83 -3.70 12.46
N LEU A 312 -2.31 -4.18 11.34
CA LEU A 312 -1.97 -5.59 11.12
C LEU A 312 -0.91 -6.06 12.11
N LEU A 313 0.16 -5.30 12.31
CA LEU A 313 1.18 -5.62 13.32
C LEU A 313 0.60 -5.61 14.73
N ASN A 314 -0.22 -4.63 15.08
CA ASN A 314 -0.87 -4.55 16.38
C ASN A 314 -1.75 -5.78 16.68
N LYS A 315 -2.32 -6.40 15.65
CA LYS A 315 -3.11 -7.63 15.76
C LYS A 315 -2.23 -8.88 15.82
N ALA A 316 -1.19 -8.96 14.98
CA ALA A 316 -0.43 -10.19 14.78
C ALA A 316 0.71 -10.37 15.83
N VAL A 317 1.36 -9.29 16.26
CA VAL A 317 2.48 -9.35 17.21
C VAL A 317 2.12 -10.03 18.53
N PRO A 318 0.99 -9.74 19.21
CA PRO A 318 0.65 -10.42 20.46
C PRO A 318 0.47 -11.95 20.31
N ILE A 319 0.11 -12.40 19.10
CA ILE A 319 0.01 -13.83 18.79
C ILE A 319 1.40 -14.44 18.65
N ALA A 320 2.31 -13.74 17.94
CA ALA A 320 3.69 -14.17 17.73
C ALA A 320 4.50 -14.21 19.03
N LEU A 321 4.29 -13.25 19.93
CA LEU A 321 4.94 -13.18 21.25
C LEU A 321 4.67 -14.38 22.16
N LYS A 322 3.54 -15.06 21.95
CA LYS A 322 3.24 -16.31 22.67
C LYS A 322 4.11 -17.49 22.23
N GLN A 323 4.75 -17.40 21.08
CA GLN A 323 5.51 -18.48 20.45
C GLN A 323 7.01 -18.25 20.47
N ALA A 324 7.48 -17.00 20.37
CA ALA A 324 8.89 -16.67 20.28
C ALA A 324 9.18 -15.23 20.70
N LYS A 325 10.47 -14.94 20.97
CA LYS A 325 10.93 -13.60 21.35
C LYS A 325 11.30 -12.77 20.10
N PRO A 326 11.04 -11.44 20.09
CA PRO A 326 11.50 -10.52 19.05
C PRO A 326 13.01 -10.66 18.77
N GLY A 327 13.43 -10.30 17.57
CA GLY A 327 14.80 -10.41 17.09
C GLY A 327 15.21 -11.82 16.63
N THR A 328 14.32 -12.82 16.68
CA THR A 328 14.61 -14.20 16.30
C THR A 328 13.93 -14.62 15.00
N ALA A 329 14.50 -15.60 14.29
CA ALA A 329 13.87 -16.17 13.10
C ALA A 329 12.53 -16.85 13.43
N GLN A 330 12.43 -17.46 14.62
CA GLN A 330 11.19 -18.07 15.11
C GLN A 330 10.07 -17.02 15.28
N PHE A 331 10.41 -15.83 15.82
CA PHE A 331 9.44 -14.77 15.95
C PHE A 331 8.93 -14.26 14.58
N ARG A 332 9.82 -14.06 13.61
CA ARG A 332 9.46 -13.67 12.25
C ARG A 332 8.55 -14.69 11.58
N GLN A 333 8.83 -15.98 11.78
CA GLN A 333 7.96 -17.06 11.28
C GLN A 333 6.60 -17.07 11.99
N ALA A 334 6.56 -16.90 13.30
CA ALA A 334 5.33 -16.80 14.07
C ALA A 334 4.50 -15.57 13.67
N LEU A 335 5.17 -14.41 13.44
CA LEU A 335 4.54 -13.18 12.97
C LEU A 335 3.92 -13.35 11.58
N ARG A 336 4.64 -14.00 10.65
CA ARG A 336 4.09 -14.34 9.33
C ARG A 336 2.82 -15.17 9.47
N THR A 337 2.86 -16.24 10.25
CA THR A 337 1.72 -17.13 10.47
C THR A 337 0.55 -16.39 11.12
N ALA A 338 0.83 -15.49 12.07
CA ALA A 338 -0.20 -14.68 12.71
C ALA A 338 -0.86 -13.68 11.74
N LEU A 339 -0.09 -13.11 10.80
CA LEU A 339 -0.65 -12.27 9.73
C LEU A 339 -1.59 -13.06 8.80
N GLU A 340 -1.22 -14.30 8.43
CA GLU A 340 -2.06 -15.21 7.62
C GLU A 340 -3.38 -15.58 8.31
N GLN A 341 -3.44 -15.46 9.63
CA GLN A 341 -4.63 -15.74 10.44
C GLN A 341 -5.52 -14.50 10.68
N THR A 342 -5.21 -13.38 10.08
CA THR A 342 -6.03 -12.16 10.20
C THR A 342 -7.44 -12.41 9.63
N LYS A 343 -8.47 -12.22 10.45
CA LYS A 343 -9.88 -12.37 10.06
C LYS A 343 -10.67 -11.13 10.42
N GLU A 344 -11.44 -10.62 9.46
CA GLU A 344 -12.38 -9.50 9.60
C GLU A 344 -11.78 -8.32 10.41
N LEU A 345 -10.52 -7.96 10.12
CA LEU A 345 -9.88 -6.81 10.76
C LEU A 345 -10.29 -5.51 10.03
N PRO A 346 -11.11 -4.66 10.62
CA PRO A 346 -11.40 -3.35 10.06
C PRO A 346 -10.13 -2.49 10.07
N ALA A 347 -9.90 -1.79 8.96
CA ALA A 347 -8.78 -0.90 8.78
C ALA A 347 -9.22 0.39 8.05
N THR A 348 -8.31 1.30 7.74
CA THR A 348 -8.67 2.59 7.14
C THR A 348 -9.27 2.46 5.75
N GLN A 349 -8.87 1.44 4.98
CA GLN A 349 -9.20 1.31 3.57
C GLN A 349 -10.12 0.13 3.25
N GLY A 350 -10.50 -0.66 4.22
CA GLY A 350 -11.33 -1.84 4.05
C GLY A 350 -11.21 -2.78 5.24
N VAL A 351 -11.57 -4.04 5.02
CA VAL A 351 -11.52 -5.10 6.04
C VAL A 351 -10.57 -6.18 5.55
N TYR A 352 -9.59 -6.54 6.37
CA TYR A 352 -8.62 -7.58 6.04
C TYR A 352 -9.09 -8.96 6.50
N THR A 353 -9.11 -9.91 5.59
CA THR A 353 -9.18 -11.35 5.86
C THR A 353 -8.09 -12.04 5.05
N MET A 354 -6.99 -12.39 5.71
CA MET A 354 -5.83 -13.00 5.07
C MET A 354 -5.81 -14.52 5.28
N THR A 355 -5.15 -15.21 4.38
CA THR A 355 -4.89 -16.65 4.47
C THR A 355 -3.50 -16.95 3.93
N ALA A 356 -2.99 -18.17 4.11
CA ALA A 356 -1.72 -18.60 3.51
C ALA A 356 -1.68 -18.50 1.97
N MET A 357 -2.83 -18.39 1.31
CA MET A 357 -2.96 -18.28 -0.15
C MET A 357 -3.38 -16.88 -0.62
N ASP A 358 -3.88 -16.04 0.28
CA ASP A 358 -4.26 -14.65 0.00
C ASP A 358 -3.66 -13.70 1.03
N HIS A 359 -2.55 -13.06 0.65
CA HIS A 359 -1.86 -12.05 1.44
C HIS A 359 -2.27 -10.61 1.07
N SER A 360 -3.33 -10.43 0.30
CA SER A 360 -3.96 -9.13 0.04
C SER A 360 -5.11 -8.84 1.00
N GLY A 361 -5.96 -9.83 1.22
CA GLY A 361 -7.01 -9.86 2.23
C GLY A 361 -8.18 -8.91 2.03
N PHE A 362 -8.19 -8.05 1.01
CA PHE A 362 -9.30 -7.11 0.76
C PHE A 362 -10.40 -7.73 -0.10
N ASP A 363 -11.64 -7.47 0.28
CA ASP A 363 -12.83 -7.70 -0.54
C ASP A 363 -13.42 -6.40 -1.10
N GLN A 364 -14.67 -6.44 -1.57
CA GLN A 364 -15.36 -5.30 -2.19
C GLN A 364 -15.55 -4.11 -1.23
N ARG A 365 -15.52 -4.33 0.08
CA ARG A 365 -15.58 -3.26 1.11
C ARG A 365 -14.33 -2.38 1.09
N GLY A 366 -13.23 -2.84 0.49
CA GLY A 366 -11.98 -2.09 0.38
C GLY A 366 -11.94 -1.10 -0.79
N ARG A 367 -13.03 -0.86 -1.52
CA ARG A 367 -13.06 0.04 -2.66
C ARG A 367 -14.37 0.77 -2.86
N VAL A 368 -14.30 1.97 -3.40
CA VAL A 368 -15.43 2.76 -3.88
C VAL A 368 -15.12 3.29 -5.28
N MET A 369 -16.18 3.52 -6.07
CA MET A 369 -16.03 4.26 -7.33
C MET A 369 -16.10 5.75 -7.04
N ILE A 370 -15.14 6.50 -7.55
CA ILE A 370 -15.09 7.95 -7.39
C ILE A 370 -14.87 8.64 -8.74
N THR A 371 -15.26 9.89 -8.80
CA THR A 371 -15.08 10.75 -9.99
C THR A 371 -14.61 12.12 -9.59
N VAL A 372 -14.04 12.86 -10.54
CA VAL A 372 -13.74 14.28 -10.38
C VAL A 372 -14.93 15.11 -10.80
N LYS A 373 -15.48 15.91 -9.88
CA LYS A 373 -16.55 16.87 -10.15
C LYS A 373 -16.22 18.23 -9.52
N ASN A 374 -16.24 19.28 -10.36
CA ASN A 374 -15.89 20.64 -9.95
C ASN A 374 -14.52 20.71 -9.25
N GLY A 375 -13.54 19.97 -9.79
CA GLY A 375 -12.19 19.90 -9.23
C GLY A 375 -12.07 19.19 -7.88
N GLN A 376 -13.07 18.37 -7.48
CA GLN A 376 -13.10 17.61 -6.23
C GLN A 376 -13.38 16.15 -6.47
N TRP A 377 -12.84 15.30 -5.61
CA TRP A 377 -13.24 13.89 -5.54
C TRP A 377 -14.66 13.76 -5.03
N LYS A 378 -15.47 12.98 -5.71
CA LYS A 378 -16.87 12.68 -5.34
C LYS A 378 -17.14 11.20 -5.48
N LEU A 379 -17.98 10.67 -4.58
CA LEU A 379 -18.47 9.30 -4.71
C LEU A 379 -19.30 9.18 -5.99
N LEU A 380 -18.98 8.22 -6.83
CA LEU A 380 -19.76 7.91 -8.03
C LEU A 380 -20.95 7.04 -7.62
N LYS A 381 -22.15 7.56 -7.77
CA LYS A 381 -23.40 6.89 -7.45
C LYS A 381 -23.92 6.08 -8.64
#